data_71e45324630f4bf86e39140f3b01e085
#
_entry.id   71e45324630f4bf86e39140f3b01e085
#
_cell.length_a   1.000
_cell.length_b   1.000
_cell.length_c   1.000
_cell.angle_alpha   90.00
_cell.angle_beta   90.00
_cell.angle_gamma   90.00
#
_symmetry.space_group_name_H-M   'P 1'
#
loop_
_entity.id
_entity.type
_entity.pdbx_description
1 polymer ?
#
loop_
_entity_poly.entity_id
_entity_poly.type
_entity_poly.pdbx_seq_one_letter_code
_entity_poly.pdbx_strand_id
1 'polypeptide(L)'
;MGLFGKLFGGDEQQTQAPAANTPIQTASTEGREVTLDLNKGGMLNLAKNDFLNLSKTDFSLENIRVSAGWDVKTSFFGSDFDLDLCAFLLDASGHLTRSVNGLVYFGKKKSQGIQLDHDNLTGAGDGDDENMFVNFNNIHPDVAQIVVAVVIYSGKNRKQYFGQVKNAYVRLVDQAQRPEKEIARFNLSEDGGKATAVKFAELTRTVNGWTFKAVGEYLNASIQDIEKSYR
;
A
#
# COMPACT_ATOMS: atom_id res chain seq x y z
N MET A 1 -11.47 46.22 -67.23
CA MET A 1 -11.25 44.82 -67.59
C MET A 1 -10.21 44.24 -66.62
N GLY A 2 -10.60 43.60 -65.67
CA GLY A 2 -10.68 42.12 -65.46
C GLY A 2 -9.51 41.71 -64.61
N LEU A 3 -9.69 41.42 -63.47
CA LEU A 3 -10.16 40.24 -62.67
C LEU A 3 -9.07 39.28 -62.15
N PHE A 4 -9.20 38.96 -60.89
CA PHE A 4 -8.72 37.75 -60.14
C PHE A 4 -7.30 37.73 -59.66
N GLY A 5 -7.12 38.21 -58.43
CA GLY A 5 -6.12 37.73 -57.50
C GLY A 5 -6.71 36.61 -56.62
N LYS A 6 -6.15 35.42 -56.67
CA LYS A 6 -6.49 34.28 -55.76
C LYS A 6 -5.60 34.33 -54.53
N LEU A 7 -6.21 34.51 -53.36
CA LEU A 7 -5.60 34.23 -52.06
C LEU A 7 -5.37 32.72 -51.92
N PHE A 8 -4.17 32.34 -51.57
CA PHE A 8 -3.89 31.04 -50.95
C PHE A 8 -3.76 31.25 -49.44
N GLY A 9 -4.79 30.82 -48.73
CA GLY A 9 -4.73 30.64 -47.29
C GLY A 9 -3.88 29.38 -47.02
N GLY A 10 -2.80 29.55 -46.30
CA GLY A 10 -2.07 28.43 -45.72
C GLY A 10 -2.73 28.03 -44.43
N ASP A 11 -3.27 26.80 -44.35
CA ASP A 11 -3.68 26.17 -43.11
C ASP A 11 -2.46 25.86 -42.29
N GLU A 12 -2.22 26.63 -41.25
CA GLU A 12 -1.33 26.24 -40.18
C GLU A 12 -2.02 25.12 -39.37
N GLN A 13 -1.63 23.88 -39.64
CA GLN A 13 -1.93 22.78 -38.74
C GLN A 13 -1.17 22.99 -37.41
N GLN A 14 -1.87 23.49 -36.41
CA GLN A 14 -1.47 23.41 -35.03
C GLN A 14 -1.41 21.93 -34.64
N THR A 15 -0.21 21.40 -34.54
CA THR A 15 0.04 20.11 -33.86
C THR A 15 -0.30 20.29 -32.40
N GLN A 16 -1.48 19.81 -32.00
CA GLN A 16 -1.83 19.65 -30.59
C GLN A 16 -0.82 18.70 -29.94
N ALA A 17 -0.14 19.21 -28.91
CA ALA A 17 0.61 18.40 -27.99
C ALA A 17 -0.33 17.36 -27.34
N PRO A 18 0.16 16.14 -27.02
CA PRO A 18 -0.67 15.12 -26.39
C PRO A 18 -1.19 15.67 -25.06
N ALA A 19 -2.49 15.53 -24.84
CA ALA A 19 -3.19 15.97 -23.67
C ALA A 19 -2.55 15.40 -22.41
N ALA A 20 -2.19 16.30 -21.51
CA ALA A 20 -1.75 15.98 -20.16
C ALA A 20 -2.77 15.06 -19.47
N ASN A 21 -2.23 14.07 -18.80
CA ASN A 21 -2.87 13.10 -17.93
C ASN A 21 -4.22 13.57 -17.34
N THR A 22 -5.27 12.85 -17.69
CA THR A 22 -6.56 12.94 -17.00
C THR A 22 -6.32 12.66 -15.51
N PRO A 23 -6.77 13.51 -14.58
CA PRO A 23 -6.64 13.24 -13.16
C PRO A 23 -7.32 11.93 -12.84
N ILE A 24 -6.58 11.04 -12.18
CA ILE A 24 -7.14 9.80 -11.62
C ILE A 24 -8.31 10.22 -10.73
N GLN A 25 -9.51 9.74 -11.03
CA GLN A 25 -10.68 9.99 -10.21
C GLN A 25 -10.37 9.54 -8.79
N THR A 26 -10.61 10.44 -7.85
CA THR A 26 -10.50 10.20 -6.41
C THR A 26 -11.25 8.92 -6.05
N ALA A 27 -10.52 7.96 -5.48
CA ALA A 27 -11.11 6.81 -4.83
C ALA A 27 -12.24 7.31 -3.91
N SER A 28 -13.40 6.65 -3.94
CA SER A 28 -14.56 7.00 -3.14
C SER A 28 -14.16 7.11 -1.67
N THR A 29 -14.12 8.33 -1.15
CA THR A 29 -13.77 8.64 0.23
C THR A 29 -14.98 8.41 1.14
N GLU A 30 -15.47 7.17 1.20
CA GLU A 30 -16.41 6.75 2.25
C GLU A 30 -15.64 6.42 3.55
N GLY A 31 -14.88 7.38 4.05
CA GLY A 31 -14.12 7.22 5.27
C GLY A 31 -13.86 8.57 5.91
N ARG A 32 -13.53 8.54 7.20
CA ARG A 32 -13.19 9.75 7.95
C ARG A 32 -11.74 10.16 7.62
N GLU A 33 -11.54 11.42 7.21
CA GLU A 33 -10.18 11.98 7.15
C GLU A 33 -9.64 12.13 8.57
N VAL A 34 -8.52 11.48 8.84
CA VAL A 34 -7.80 11.60 10.10
C VAL A 34 -6.60 12.50 9.87
N THR A 35 -6.50 13.56 10.63
CA THR A 35 -5.36 14.48 10.54
C THR A 35 -4.28 14.04 11.51
N LEU A 36 -3.06 13.86 11.01
CA LEU A 36 -1.89 13.57 11.82
C LEU A 36 -1.32 14.90 12.33
N ASP A 37 -1.33 15.10 13.65
CA ASP A 37 -0.63 16.19 14.30
C ASP A 37 0.66 15.66 14.94
N LEU A 38 1.75 15.75 14.19
CA LEU A 38 3.06 15.25 14.64
C LEU A 38 3.60 16.01 15.85
N ASN A 39 3.09 17.23 16.12
CA ASN A 39 3.53 18.05 17.26
C ASN A 39 2.86 17.63 18.56
N LYS A 40 1.66 17.04 18.49
CA LYS A 40 0.92 16.58 19.69
C LYS A 40 1.29 15.18 20.16
N GLY A 41 2.19 14.48 19.47
CA GLY A 41 2.75 13.21 19.95
C GLY A 41 1.77 12.03 19.98
N GLY A 42 0.65 12.09 19.25
CA GLY A 42 -0.37 11.04 19.25
C GLY A 42 -0.15 9.98 18.15
N MET A 43 -0.21 8.72 18.53
CA MET A 43 -0.40 7.60 17.61
C MET A 43 -1.85 7.56 17.17
N LEU A 44 -2.11 7.34 15.88
CA LEU A 44 -3.46 7.19 15.34
C LEU A 44 -3.86 5.71 15.35
N ASN A 45 -4.95 5.39 16.05
CA ASN A 45 -5.65 4.14 15.85
C ASN A 45 -6.62 4.30 14.69
N LEU A 46 -6.30 3.72 13.54
CA LEU A 46 -7.12 3.82 12.35
C LEU A 46 -8.22 2.76 12.38
N ALA A 47 -9.46 3.20 12.18
CA ALA A 47 -10.56 2.32 11.90
C ALA A 47 -10.64 1.97 10.41
N LYS A 48 -11.41 0.94 10.08
CA LYS A 48 -11.69 0.59 8.68
C LYS A 48 -12.25 1.81 7.92
N ASN A 49 -11.69 2.05 6.73
CA ASN A 49 -11.96 3.18 5.84
C ASN A 49 -11.46 4.55 6.32
N ASP A 50 -10.83 4.69 7.49
CA ASP A 50 -10.14 5.92 7.82
C ASP A 50 -9.02 6.18 6.80
N PHE A 51 -8.84 7.44 6.41
CA PHE A 51 -7.75 7.80 5.51
C PHE A 51 -6.92 8.97 6.06
N LEU A 52 -5.65 8.94 5.70
CA LEU A 52 -4.64 9.89 6.11
C LEU A 52 -4.00 10.51 4.86
N ASN A 53 -4.01 11.83 4.75
CA ASN A 53 -3.32 12.52 3.68
C ASN A 53 -1.85 12.72 4.07
N LEU A 54 -0.96 11.95 3.46
CA LEU A 54 0.46 11.96 3.76
C LEU A 54 1.17 13.23 3.24
N SER A 55 0.50 14.02 2.38
CA SER A 55 1.04 15.23 1.77
C SER A 55 0.66 16.52 2.50
N LYS A 56 -0.38 16.48 3.35
CA LYS A 56 -0.88 17.64 4.11
C LYS A 56 -0.26 17.77 5.50
N THR A 57 0.65 16.90 5.85
CA THR A 57 1.39 17.03 7.11
C THR A 57 2.43 18.13 6.94
N ASP A 58 2.76 18.87 8.00
CA ASP A 58 3.82 19.90 8.01
C ASP A 58 5.20 19.33 7.63
N PHE A 59 5.26 18.01 7.46
CA PHE A 59 6.40 17.23 6.98
C PHE A 59 5.91 16.34 5.84
N SER A 60 6.48 16.49 4.66
CA SER A 60 6.24 15.54 3.57
C SER A 60 6.78 14.18 4.00
N LEU A 61 5.90 13.21 4.22
CA LEU A 61 6.28 11.82 4.49
C LEU A 61 6.84 11.21 3.20
N GLU A 62 8.12 11.42 2.96
CA GLU A 62 8.80 10.89 1.77
C GLU A 62 9.18 9.42 1.93
N ASN A 63 9.47 9.03 3.17
CA ASN A 63 9.93 7.69 3.53
C ASN A 63 9.11 7.15 4.70
N ILE A 64 8.42 6.08 4.46
CA ILE A 64 7.70 5.36 5.50
C ILE A 64 8.17 3.91 5.60
N ARG A 65 8.00 3.34 6.78
CA ARG A 65 8.11 1.91 6.99
C ARG A 65 6.73 1.38 7.38
N VAL A 66 6.30 0.36 6.65
CA VAL A 66 5.13 -0.44 7.00
C VAL A 66 5.65 -1.69 7.69
N SER A 67 5.25 -1.91 8.91
CA SER A 67 5.74 -3.03 9.71
C SER A 67 4.60 -3.91 10.16
N ALA A 68 4.78 -5.22 10.11
CA ALA A 68 3.88 -6.21 10.68
C ALA A 68 4.56 -6.90 11.87
N GLY A 69 3.78 -7.19 12.89
CA GLY A 69 4.24 -7.97 14.05
C GLY A 69 3.12 -8.86 14.57
N TRP A 70 3.49 -10.00 15.16
CA TRP A 70 2.54 -10.96 15.73
C TRP A 70 3.22 -11.82 16.81
N ASP A 71 2.42 -12.40 17.70
CA ASP A 71 2.96 -13.28 18.72
C ASP A 71 3.25 -14.69 18.19
N VAL A 72 4.35 -15.25 18.62
CA VAL A 72 4.69 -16.68 18.41
C VAL A 72 3.56 -17.56 18.98
N LYS A 73 3.21 -18.60 18.24
CA LYS A 73 2.26 -19.59 18.73
C LYS A 73 2.84 -20.37 19.89
N THR A 74 2.24 -20.29 21.06
CA THR A 74 2.65 -21.00 22.28
C THR A 74 2.10 -22.43 22.39
N SER A 75 1.45 -22.96 21.35
CA SER A 75 0.85 -24.31 21.37
C SER A 75 1.88 -25.37 21.01
N PHE A 76 1.92 -26.45 21.78
CA PHE A 76 2.76 -27.64 21.51
C PHE A 76 2.38 -28.42 20.23
N PHE A 77 1.24 -28.13 19.63
CA PHE A 77 0.75 -28.82 18.43
C PHE A 77 0.52 -27.86 17.26
N GLY A 78 1.10 -28.16 16.12
CA GLY A 78 0.98 -27.44 14.86
C GLY A 78 2.19 -26.57 14.54
N SER A 79 2.29 -26.12 13.28
CA SER A 79 3.34 -25.19 12.84
C SER A 79 3.08 -23.78 13.34
N ASP A 80 4.15 -23.03 13.51
CA ASP A 80 4.08 -21.58 13.80
C ASP A 80 3.31 -20.83 12.73
N PHE A 81 2.78 -19.66 13.11
CA PHE A 81 2.19 -18.75 12.15
C PHE A 81 3.31 -18.01 11.42
N ASP A 82 3.18 -17.99 10.10
CA ASP A 82 4.11 -17.35 9.17
C ASP A 82 3.29 -16.32 8.38
N LEU A 83 3.47 -15.05 8.73
CA LEU A 83 2.71 -13.92 8.19
C LEU A 83 3.57 -13.12 7.22
N ASP A 84 3.23 -13.19 5.96
CA ASP A 84 3.91 -12.49 4.88
C ASP A 84 3.33 -11.11 4.63
N LEU A 85 4.16 -10.08 4.73
CA LEU A 85 3.85 -8.73 4.27
C LEU A 85 4.10 -8.65 2.76
N CYS A 86 3.11 -8.18 1.99
CA CYS A 86 3.24 -8.05 0.55
C CYS A 86 2.62 -6.75 0.04
N ALA A 87 3.09 -6.27 -1.13
CA ALA A 87 2.56 -5.10 -1.81
C ALA A 87 2.31 -5.36 -3.28
N PHE A 88 1.15 -4.91 -3.76
CA PHE A 88 0.71 -4.96 -5.15
C PHE A 88 0.75 -3.54 -5.71
N LEU A 89 1.58 -3.31 -6.72
CA LEU A 89 1.76 -2.02 -7.36
C LEU A 89 0.86 -1.97 -8.60
N LEU A 90 -0.13 -1.11 -8.56
CA LEU A 90 -1.16 -1.01 -9.58
C LEU A 90 -0.98 0.25 -10.42
N ASP A 91 -1.27 0.14 -11.70
CA ASP A 91 -1.37 1.27 -12.63
C ASP A 91 -2.71 2.02 -12.47
N ALA A 92 -2.92 3.05 -13.26
CA ALA A 92 -4.13 3.87 -13.23
C ALA A 92 -5.40 3.11 -13.62
N SER A 93 -5.29 1.95 -14.26
CA SER A 93 -6.43 1.08 -14.59
C SER A 93 -6.76 0.06 -13.50
N GLY A 94 -5.98 0.04 -12.41
CA GLY A 94 -6.16 -0.87 -11.29
C GLY A 94 -5.54 -2.26 -11.51
N HIS A 95 -4.73 -2.43 -12.56
CA HIS A 95 -4.02 -3.67 -12.83
C HIS A 95 -2.57 -3.61 -12.33
N LEU A 96 -1.96 -4.77 -12.10
CA LEU A 96 -0.53 -4.83 -11.78
C LEU A 96 0.28 -4.13 -12.85
N THR A 97 1.10 -3.16 -12.44
CA THR A 97 1.98 -2.45 -13.35
C THR A 97 2.96 -3.40 -14.04
N ARG A 98 3.26 -3.11 -15.31
CA ARG A 98 4.27 -3.84 -16.10
C ARG A 98 5.58 -3.08 -16.23
N SER A 99 5.60 -1.83 -15.79
CA SER A 99 6.77 -0.94 -15.91
C SER A 99 7.87 -1.29 -14.92
N VAL A 100 7.50 -1.89 -13.78
CA VAL A 100 8.40 -2.38 -12.73
C VAL A 100 7.89 -3.71 -12.18
N ASN A 101 8.58 -4.27 -11.19
CA ASN A 101 8.01 -5.41 -10.46
C ASN A 101 6.72 -5.00 -9.75
N GLY A 102 5.57 -5.50 -10.20
CA GLY A 102 4.26 -5.18 -9.65
C GLY A 102 3.92 -5.89 -8.35
N LEU A 103 4.66 -6.91 -7.92
CA LEU A 103 4.43 -7.64 -6.66
C LEU A 103 5.71 -7.75 -5.85
N VAL A 104 5.71 -7.14 -4.67
CA VAL A 104 6.78 -7.26 -3.67
C VAL A 104 6.31 -8.19 -2.55
N TYR A 105 7.07 -9.25 -2.27
CA TYR A 105 6.80 -10.26 -1.25
C TYR A 105 8.09 -11.05 -0.94
N PHE A 106 8.09 -12.02 -0.02
CA PHE A 106 9.26 -12.81 0.35
C PHE A 106 10.05 -13.39 -0.84
N GLY A 107 9.37 -13.85 -1.89
CA GLY A 107 10.00 -14.41 -3.09
C GLY A 107 10.61 -13.37 -4.04
N LYS A 108 10.18 -12.11 -3.95
CA LYS A 108 10.68 -10.99 -4.77
C LYS A 108 10.62 -9.70 -3.97
N LYS A 109 11.64 -9.45 -3.17
CA LYS A 109 11.63 -8.46 -2.09
C LYS A 109 11.74 -7.00 -2.54
N LYS A 110 11.89 -6.70 -3.85
CA LYS A 110 12.17 -5.33 -4.33
C LYS A 110 11.36 -4.93 -5.55
N SER A 111 10.94 -3.68 -5.55
CA SER A 111 10.52 -2.90 -6.71
C SER A 111 11.10 -1.50 -6.62
N GLN A 112 10.91 -0.68 -7.67
CA GLN A 112 11.38 0.71 -7.63
C GLN A 112 10.66 1.47 -6.52
N GLY A 113 11.42 1.97 -5.55
CA GLY A 113 10.90 2.71 -4.39
C GLY A 113 10.31 1.87 -3.27
N ILE A 114 10.27 0.53 -3.39
CA ILE A 114 9.77 -0.38 -2.35
C ILE A 114 10.76 -1.52 -2.11
N GLN A 115 10.96 -1.84 -0.84
CA GLN A 115 11.79 -2.97 -0.42
C GLN A 115 11.24 -3.62 0.82
N LEU A 116 11.00 -4.93 0.76
CA LEU A 116 10.79 -5.80 1.92
C LEU A 116 12.17 -6.14 2.51
N ASP A 117 12.28 -6.13 3.84
CA ASP A 117 13.52 -6.42 4.54
C ASP A 117 13.80 -7.93 4.63
N HIS A 118 13.73 -8.48 5.81
CA HIS A 118 13.86 -9.92 6.03
C HIS A 118 12.49 -10.60 6.02
N ASP A 119 12.47 -11.89 6.09
CA ASP A 119 11.32 -12.77 6.12
C ASP A 119 11.36 -13.51 7.46
N ASN A 120 10.39 -13.25 8.35
CA ASN A 120 10.29 -13.87 9.66
C ASN A 120 9.23 -14.98 9.62
N LEU A 121 9.68 -16.22 9.70
CA LEU A 121 8.84 -17.41 9.54
C LEU A 121 8.02 -17.79 10.78
N THR A 122 8.22 -17.14 11.91
CA THR A 122 7.69 -17.59 13.21
C THR A 122 7.08 -16.49 14.08
N GLY A 123 7.40 -15.23 13.81
CA GLY A 123 7.09 -14.11 14.70
C GLY A 123 7.98 -14.11 15.97
N ALA A 124 9.16 -14.72 15.90
CA ALA A 124 10.09 -14.73 17.02
C ALA A 124 10.93 -13.46 17.03
N GLY A 125 10.91 -12.74 18.15
CA GLY A 125 11.63 -11.49 18.35
C GLY A 125 10.81 -10.48 19.14
N ASP A 126 11.45 -9.39 19.52
CA ASP A 126 10.77 -8.25 20.14
C ASP A 126 10.47 -7.20 19.05
N GLY A 127 9.22 -6.79 18.91
CA GLY A 127 8.81 -5.69 18.04
C GLY A 127 8.23 -6.13 16.71
N ASP A 128 8.75 -5.56 15.60
CA ASP A 128 8.25 -5.84 14.25
C ASP A 128 8.94 -7.07 13.66
N ASP A 129 8.15 -8.00 13.13
CA ASP A 129 8.64 -9.23 12.53
C ASP A 129 9.00 -9.06 11.06
N GLU A 130 8.21 -8.26 10.32
CA GLU A 130 8.48 -7.92 8.95
C GLU A 130 8.38 -6.42 8.70
N ASN A 131 9.24 -5.92 7.81
CA ASN A 131 9.33 -4.49 7.50
C ASN A 131 9.37 -4.26 6.00
N MET A 132 8.53 -3.37 5.51
CA MET A 132 8.51 -2.87 4.14
C MET A 132 8.83 -1.39 4.12
N PHE A 133 9.90 -1.03 3.44
CA PHE A 133 10.34 0.35 3.26
C PHE A 133 9.77 0.92 1.97
N VAL A 134 9.16 2.09 2.05
CA VAL A 134 8.57 2.81 0.91
C VAL A 134 9.19 4.20 0.82
N ASN A 135 9.85 4.47 -0.30
CA ASN A 135 10.33 5.81 -0.66
C ASN A 135 9.46 6.36 -1.80
N PHE A 136 8.54 7.25 -1.47
CA PHE A 136 7.55 7.77 -2.41
C PHE A 136 8.16 8.53 -3.59
N ASN A 137 9.28 9.20 -3.39
CA ASN A 137 9.97 9.95 -4.46
C ASN A 137 10.56 9.01 -5.52
N ASN A 138 10.83 7.76 -5.16
CA ASN A 138 11.41 6.77 -6.05
C ASN A 138 10.37 5.82 -6.68
N ILE A 139 9.09 5.90 -6.29
CA ILE A 139 8.04 5.07 -6.90
C ILE A 139 7.88 5.44 -8.38
N HIS A 140 7.91 4.43 -9.25
CA HIS A 140 7.75 4.62 -10.69
C HIS A 140 6.47 5.44 -11.02
N PRO A 141 6.51 6.38 -11.97
CA PRO A 141 5.36 7.23 -12.31
C PRO A 141 4.10 6.47 -12.70
N ASP A 142 4.23 5.32 -13.35
CA ASP A 142 3.08 4.49 -13.77
C ASP A 142 2.39 3.77 -12.61
N VAL A 143 2.96 3.80 -11.41
CA VAL A 143 2.30 3.27 -10.22
C VAL A 143 1.35 4.32 -9.66
N ALA A 144 0.06 4.07 -9.79
CA ALA A 144 -1.02 4.92 -9.29
C ALA A 144 -1.47 4.53 -7.88
N GLN A 145 -1.40 3.24 -7.54
CA GLN A 145 -1.83 2.72 -6.26
C GLN A 145 -0.90 1.59 -5.80
N ILE A 146 -0.74 1.48 -4.48
CA ILE A 146 -0.05 0.37 -3.83
C ILE A 146 -1.03 -0.22 -2.82
N VAL A 147 -1.41 -1.48 -3.00
CA VAL A 147 -2.21 -2.24 -2.04
C VAL A 147 -1.27 -3.05 -1.18
N VAL A 148 -1.33 -2.86 0.13
CA VAL A 148 -0.50 -3.60 1.08
C VAL A 148 -1.38 -4.62 1.81
N ALA A 149 -0.90 -5.86 1.88
CA ALA A 149 -1.61 -6.95 2.51
C ALA A 149 -0.68 -7.77 3.41
N VAL A 150 -1.29 -8.48 4.37
CA VAL A 150 -0.65 -9.51 5.16
C VAL A 150 -1.35 -10.83 4.86
N VAL A 151 -0.58 -11.89 4.60
CA VAL A 151 -1.09 -13.20 4.22
C VAL A 151 -0.47 -14.28 5.11
N ILE A 152 -1.27 -15.18 5.64
CA ILE A 152 -0.74 -16.35 6.37
C ILE A 152 -0.23 -17.36 5.33
N TYR A 153 1.08 -17.61 5.34
CA TYR A 153 1.71 -18.55 4.41
C TYR A 153 1.08 -19.93 4.47
N SER A 154 0.60 -20.41 3.34
CA SER A 154 -0.12 -21.69 3.26
C SER A 154 -1.28 -21.82 4.25
N GLY A 155 -1.91 -20.74 4.69
CA GLY A 155 -2.90 -20.71 5.76
C GLY A 155 -4.07 -21.68 5.53
N LYS A 156 -4.61 -21.75 4.32
CA LYS A 156 -5.67 -22.72 3.97
C LYS A 156 -5.23 -24.17 4.19
N ASN A 157 -4.03 -24.53 3.72
CA ASN A 157 -3.50 -25.89 3.83
C ASN A 157 -3.16 -26.27 5.28
N ARG A 158 -2.62 -25.29 6.03
CA ARG A 158 -2.25 -25.45 7.44
C ARG A 158 -3.45 -25.29 8.39
N LYS A 159 -4.64 -24.89 7.86
CA LYS A 159 -5.84 -24.53 8.64
C LYS A 159 -5.55 -23.43 9.67
N GLN A 160 -4.75 -22.47 9.27
CA GLN A 160 -4.35 -21.30 10.05
C GLN A 160 -5.12 -20.07 9.57
N TYR A 161 -5.66 -19.29 10.50
CA TYR A 161 -6.53 -18.15 10.23
C TYR A 161 -6.19 -17.00 11.17
N PHE A 162 -6.47 -15.75 10.77
CA PHE A 162 -6.20 -14.56 11.58
C PHE A 162 -6.88 -14.59 12.95
N GLY A 163 -8.07 -15.15 13.07
CA GLY A 163 -8.73 -15.32 14.37
C GLY A 163 -7.99 -16.27 15.37
N GLN A 164 -6.92 -16.93 14.95
CA GLN A 164 -6.06 -17.76 15.80
C GLN A 164 -4.73 -17.08 16.13
N VAL A 165 -4.38 -15.99 15.43
CA VAL A 165 -3.14 -15.23 15.64
C VAL A 165 -3.36 -14.27 16.80
N LYS A 166 -2.40 -14.20 17.72
CA LYS A 166 -2.46 -13.26 18.83
C LYS A 166 -1.65 -12.01 18.51
N ASN A 167 -2.17 -10.87 18.94
CA ASN A 167 -1.51 -9.57 18.87
C ASN A 167 -0.94 -9.21 17.47
N ALA A 168 -1.56 -9.76 16.41
CA ALA A 168 -1.15 -9.38 15.05
C ALA A 168 -1.54 -7.94 14.76
N TYR A 169 -0.59 -7.16 14.31
CA TYR A 169 -0.79 -5.76 13.95
C TYR A 169 0.00 -5.39 12.70
N VAL A 170 -0.43 -4.29 12.08
CA VAL A 170 0.39 -3.52 11.13
C VAL A 170 0.51 -2.10 11.64
N ARG A 171 1.69 -1.53 11.51
CA ARG A 171 1.93 -0.13 11.86
C ARG A 171 2.63 0.64 10.74
N LEU A 172 2.37 1.93 10.71
CA LEU A 172 3.00 2.90 9.83
C LEU A 172 4.00 3.73 10.64
N VAL A 173 5.23 3.83 10.18
CA VAL A 173 6.31 4.52 10.87
C VAL A 173 6.92 5.56 9.95
N ASP A 174 7.08 6.80 10.46
CA ASP A 174 7.85 7.85 9.81
C ASP A 174 9.34 7.59 10.02
N GLN A 175 10.07 7.44 8.91
CA GLN A 175 11.51 7.18 8.94
C GLN A 175 12.36 8.45 8.96
N ALA A 176 11.78 9.61 8.74
CA ALA A 176 12.52 10.88 8.74
C ALA A 176 12.93 11.33 10.16
N GLN A 177 12.21 10.87 11.17
CA GLN A 177 12.45 11.27 12.57
C GLN A 177 13.44 10.35 13.29
N ARG A 178 14.10 10.89 14.33
CA ARG A 178 14.99 10.13 15.24
C ARG A 178 14.65 10.49 16.70
N PRO A 179 14.19 9.56 17.54
CA PRO A 179 13.83 8.18 17.19
C PRO A 179 12.67 8.12 16.17
N GLU A 180 12.58 7.04 15.42
CA GLU A 180 11.48 6.79 14.50
C GLU A 180 10.13 6.94 15.20
N LYS A 181 9.15 7.52 14.50
CA LYS A 181 7.84 7.81 15.08
C LYS A 181 6.77 6.91 14.46
N GLU A 182 6.07 6.15 15.30
CA GLU A 182 4.86 5.46 14.89
C GLU A 182 3.76 6.48 14.60
N ILE A 183 3.21 6.43 13.39
CA ILE A 183 2.16 7.33 12.90
C ILE A 183 0.80 6.73 13.16
N ALA A 184 0.64 5.44 12.80
CA ALA A 184 -0.64 4.75 12.87
C ALA A 184 -0.44 3.26 13.12
N ARG A 185 -1.43 2.63 13.74
CA ARG A 185 -1.50 1.19 14.00
C ARG A 185 -2.89 0.65 13.64
N PHE A 186 -2.90 -0.55 13.10
CA PHE A 186 -4.09 -1.32 12.77
C PHE A 186 -3.97 -2.73 13.37
N ASN A 187 -4.94 -3.13 14.18
CA ASN A 187 -4.99 -4.47 14.77
C ASN A 187 -5.60 -5.46 13.77
N LEU A 188 -4.92 -6.57 13.49
CA LEU A 188 -5.35 -7.60 12.54
C LEU A 188 -6.09 -8.76 13.19
N SER A 189 -6.00 -8.93 14.51
CA SER A 189 -6.51 -10.12 15.20
C SER A 189 -8.00 -10.05 15.50
N GLU A 190 -8.57 -8.85 15.72
CA GLU A 190 -9.90 -8.69 16.29
C GLU A 190 -11.02 -9.21 15.39
N ASP A 191 -10.95 -8.95 14.08
CA ASP A 191 -12.01 -9.30 13.13
C ASP A 191 -11.62 -10.41 12.13
N GLY A 192 -10.47 -11.05 12.35
CA GLY A 192 -9.85 -11.94 11.36
C GLY A 192 -10.59 -13.26 11.09
N GLY A 193 -11.36 -13.76 12.05
CA GLY A 193 -12.17 -14.97 11.90
C GLY A 193 -11.43 -16.12 11.21
N LYS A 194 -11.99 -16.63 10.10
CA LYS A 194 -11.38 -17.67 9.25
C LYS A 194 -10.62 -17.11 8.04
N ALA A 195 -10.31 -15.84 8.01
CA ALA A 195 -9.55 -15.23 6.92
C ALA A 195 -8.09 -15.70 6.95
N THR A 196 -7.50 -15.85 5.78
CA THR A 196 -6.08 -16.19 5.59
C THR A 196 -5.26 -15.02 5.03
N ALA A 197 -5.92 -13.93 4.66
CA ALA A 197 -5.29 -12.71 4.18
C ALA A 197 -6.08 -11.48 4.64
N VAL A 198 -5.43 -10.35 4.74
CA VAL A 198 -6.05 -9.04 4.94
C VAL A 198 -5.36 -8.01 4.07
N LYS A 199 -6.12 -7.33 3.20
CA LYS A 199 -5.68 -6.08 2.60
C LYS A 199 -5.88 -5.00 3.65
N PHE A 200 -4.82 -4.52 4.25
CA PHE A 200 -4.97 -3.59 5.38
C PHE A 200 -4.90 -2.13 4.94
N ALA A 201 -4.21 -1.83 3.83
CA ALA A 201 -4.03 -0.46 3.38
C ALA A 201 -3.97 -0.31 1.86
N GLU A 202 -4.38 0.85 1.41
CA GLU A 202 -4.17 1.38 0.08
C GLU A 202 -3.42 2.70 0.16
N LEU A 203 -2.31 2.80 -0.58
CA LEU A 203 -1.58 4.02 -0.81
C LEU A 203 -1.91 4.49 -2.22
N THR A 204 -2.53 5.66 -2.35
CA THR A 204 -2.97 6.18 -3.66
C THR A 204 -2.22 7.46 -3.99
N ARG A 205 -1.66 7.52 -5.21
CA ARG A 205 -1.00 8.71 -5.74
C ARG A 205 -2.04 9.77 -6.09
N THR A 206 -1.78 10.99 -5.67
CA THR A 206 -2.60 12.18 -5.97
C THR A 206 -1.74 13.26 -6.62
N VAL A 207 -2.36 14.34 -7.08
CA VAL A 207 -1.63 15.51 -7.62
C VAL A 207 -0.72 16.19 -6.57
N ASN A 208 -1.01 15.99 -5.28
CA ASN A 208 -0.28 16.60 -4.17
C ASN A 208 0.61 15.60 -3.40
N GLY A 209 0.84 14.38 -3.95
CA GLY A 209 1.62 13.33 -3.29
C GLY A 209 0.81 12.06 -3.07
N TRP A 210 0.80 11.50 -1.86
CA TRP A 210 0.18 10.21 -1.57
C TRP A 210 -0.84 10.30 -0.43
N THR A 211 -1.89 9.49 -0.52
CA THR A 211 -2.83 9.26 0.58
C THR A 211 -2.73 7.82 1.05
N PHE A 212 -2.97 7.60 2.32
CA PHE A 212 -3.09 6.29 2.95
C PHE A 212 -4.54 6.06 3.37
N LYS A 213 -5.10 4.92 3.04
CA LYS A 213 -6.43 4.47 3.48
C LYS A 213 -6.30 3.14 4.21
N ALA A 214 -6.86 3.06 5.41
CA ALA A 214 -7.00 1.80 6.15
C ALA A 214 -8.19 1.02 5.58
N VAL A 215 -7.95 -0.10 4.89
CA VAL A 215 -8.99 -0.87 4.19
C VAL A 215 -9.60 -1.92 5.10
N GLY A 216 -8.79 -2.74 5.76
CA GLY A 216 -9.26 -3.81 6.65
C GLY A 216 -10.16 -4.83 5.95
N GLU A 217 -9.83 -5.24 4.73
CA GLU A 217 -10.58 -6.25 3.96
C GLU A 217 -10.01 -7.64 4.21
N TYR A 218 -10.74 -8.46 4.95
CA TYR A 218 -10.38 -9.84 5.25
C TYR A 218 -10.82 -10.79 4.13
N LEU A 219 -9.88 -11.65 3.70
CA LEU A 219 -10.05 -12.54 2.56
C LEU A 219 -9.63 -13.98 2.93
N ASN A 220 -10.22 -14.95 2.26
CA ASN A 220 -9.72 -16.33 2.27
C ASN A 220 -8.91 -16.54 0.97
N ALA A 221 -7.70 -16.00 0.92
CA ALA A 221 -6.85 -15.90 -0.26
C ALA A 221 -5.38 -16.19 0.05
N SER A 222 -4.62 -16.60 -0.95
CA SER A 222 -3.16 -16.59 -0.99
C SER A 222 -2.66 -15.30 -1.66
N ILE A 223 -1.35 -15.04 -1.62
CA ILE A 223 -0.72 -13.93 -2.37
C ILE A 223 -1.05 -14.03 -3.86
N GLN A 224 -0.98 -15.26 -4.42
CA GLN A 224 -1.27 -15.52 -5.83
C GLN A 224 -2.75 -15.31 -6.18
N ASP A 225 -3.69 -15.59 -5.26
CA ASP A 225 -5.11 -15.32 -5.48
C ASP A 225 -5.37 -13.80 -5.53
N ILE A 226 -4.74 -13.03 -4.65
CA ILE A 226 -4.81 -11.56 -4.66
C ILE A 226 -4.14 -11.01 -5.93
N GLU A 227 -2.96 -11.51 -6.28
CA GLU A 227 -2.27 -11.11 -7.51
C GLU A 227 -3.14 -11.30 -8.75
N LYS A 228 -3.82 -12.44 -8.87
CA LYS A 228 -4.71 -12.73 -10.01
C LYS A 228 -5.88 -11.76 -10.10
N SER A 229 -6.37 -11.23 -8.99
CA SER A 229 -7.46 -10.24 -9.00
C SER A 229 -7.07 -8.89 -9.60
N TYR A 230 -5.76 -8.64 -9.77
CA TYR A 230 -5.21 -7.43 -10.36
C TYR A 230 -4.58 -7.63 -11.75
N ARG A 231 -4.82 -8.76 -12.42
CA ARG A 231 -4.29 -9.06 -13.76
C ARG A 231 -5.23 -8.72 -14.91
#